data_84f8a0852428eec55248412d90cee26d
#
_entry.id   84f8a0852428eec55248412d90cee26d
#
_cell.length_a   1.000
_cell.length_b   1.000
_cell.length_c   1.000
_cell.angle_alpha   90.00
_cell.angle_beta   90.00
_cell.angle_gamma   90.00
#
_symmetry.space_group_name_H-M   'P 1'
#
loop_
_entity.id
_entity.type
_entity.pdbx_description
1 polymer ?
#
loop_
_entity_poly.entity_id
_entity_poly.type
_entity_poly.pdbx_seq_one_letter_code
_entity_poly.pdbx_strand_id
1 'polypeptide(L)'
;SRRQRQMCIRDSGCSALTRYIPGMMEGQLEQYEGEGLIMKADTIEELADKMGFTGADKDNFVATVARYNELYDKQNDEDFGKPASRLSAIRTAPFYGCWLGASLLCSMQGISITESCQAKDSNNEPIPGLYITGDMSGSFFQNNYPCVMGGTACGRTLTFAIKSIKQMAGLENV
;
A
#
# COMPACT_ATOMS: atom_id res chain seq x y z
N SER A 1 -19.81 12.93 -1.35
CA SER A 1 -18.96 13.05 -0.15
C SER A 1 -17.85 12.04 -0.25
N ARG A 2 -16.60 12.51 -0.33
CA ARG A 2 -15.43 11.65 -0.33
C ARG A 2 -15.33 11.08 1.08
N ARG A 3 -15.67 9.81 1.26
CA ARG A 3 -15.39 9.08 2.49
C ARG A 3 -13.87 8.97 2.60
N GLN A 4 -13.26 9.79 3.43
CA GLN A 4 -11.87 9.60 3.82
C GLN A 4 -11.81 8.29 4.61
N ARG A 5 -11.01 7.36 4.16
CA ARG A 5 -10.78 6.12 4.88
C ARG A 5 -9.81 6.41 6.02
N GLN A 6 -10.24 6.13 7.22
CA GLN A 6 -9.41 6.23 8.41
C GLN A 6 -8.94 4.83 8.81
N MET A 7 -7.70 4.71 9.19
CA MET A 7 -7.14 3.46 9.71
C MET A 7 -6.62 3.67 11.13
N CYS A 8 -7.00 2.77 12.02
CA CYS A 8 -6.32 2.64 13.31
C CYS A 8 -5.04 1.82 13.09
N ILE A 9 -3.90 2.38 13.43
CA ILE A 9 -2.61 1.72 13.29
C ILE A 9 -2.17 1.24 14.66
N ARG A 10 -2.20 -0.07 14.86
CA ARG A 10 -1.47 -0.76 15.90
C ARG A 10 -0.95 -2.08 15.34
N ASP A 11 0.31 -2.36 15.53
CA ASP A 11 1.02 -3.63 15.26
C ASP A 11 1.08 -4.13 13.80
N SER A 12 0.17 -3.72 12.91
CA SER A 12 0.14 -4.24 11.53
C SER A 12 0.73 -3.30 10.47
N GLY A 13 0.95 -2.04 10.83
CA GLY A 13 1.44 -1.00 9.90
C GLY A 13 2.96 -0.91 9.78
N CYS A 14 3.69 -1.75 10.52
CA CYS A 14 5.14 -1.72 10.47
C CYS A 14 5.65 -2.24 9.14
N SER A 15 6.42 -1.42 8.44
CA SER A 15 7.32 -1.94 7.42
C SER A 15 8.27 -2.96 8.06
N ALA A 16 8.75 -3.93 7.28
CA ALA A 16 9.71 -4.91 7.78
C ALA A 16 10.93 -4.25 8.45
N LEU A 17 11.31 -3.05 8.03
CA LEU A 17 12.41 -2.25 8.59
C LEU A 17 12.14 -1.79 10.04
N THR A 18 10.94 -1.33 10.36
CA THR A 18 10.62 -0.83 11.71
C THR A 18 10.59 -1.93 12.76
N ARG A 19 10.40 -3.19 12.37
CA ARG A 19 10.47 -4.34 13.28
C ARG A 19 11.88 -4.62 13.81
N TYR A 20 12.91 -4.18 13.09
CA TYR A 20 14.30 -4.48 13.41
C TYR A 20 15.02 -3.37 14.16
N ILE A 21 14.41 -2.21 14.29
CA ILE A 21 15.00 -1.06 15.00
C ILE A 21 14.16 -0.73 16.22
N PRO A 22 14.55 -1.17 17.43
CA PRO A 22 13.81 -0.85 18.66
C PRO A 22 13.66 0.66 18.85
N GLY A 23 12.45 1.10 19.22
CA GLY A 23 12.14 2.51 19.47
C GLY A 23 11.88 3.35 18.22
N MET A 24 12.10 2.82 17.01
CA MET A 24 11.88 3.60 15.79
C MET A 24 10.40 3.91 15.56
N MET A 25 9.51 2.95 15.84
CA MET A 25 8.06 3.14 15.69
C MET A 25 7.54 4.16 16.68
N GLU A 26 7.95 4.05 17.93
CA GLU A 26 7.56 4.96 19.00
C GLU A 26 8.00 6.38 18.68
N GLY A 27 9.25 6.57 18.25
CA GLY A 27 9.77 7.87 17.84
C GLY A 27 9.05 8.48 16.64
N GLN A 28 8.68 7.65 15.66
CA GLN A 28 7.89 8.12 14.51
C GLN A 28 6.46 8.50 14.92
N LEU A 29 5.82 7.73 15.80
CA LEU A 29 4.49 8.03 16.30
C LEU A 29 4.47 9.35 17.07
N GLU A 30 5.46 9.59 17.95
CA GLU A 30 5.61 10.85 18.70
C GLU A 30 5.85 12.05 17.76
N GLN A 31 6.73 11.90 16.78
CA GLN A 31 6.98 12.93 15.78
C GLN A 31 5.71 13.29 15.02
N TYR A 32 5.01 12.31 14.45
CA TYR A 32 3.82 12.55 13.63
C TYR A 32 2.61 13.01 14.46
N GLU A 33 2.52 12.63 15.73
CA GLU A 33 1.56 13.21 16.68
C GLU A 33 1.84 14.70 16.88
N GLY A 34 3.11 15.07 17.10
CA GLY A 34 3.55 16.47 17.23
C GLY A 34 3.29 17.30 15.95
N GLU A 35 3.34 16.69 14.80
CA GLU A 35 3.01 17.31 13.50
C GLU A 35 1.49 17.35 13.21
N GLY A 36 0.66 16.75 14.04
CA GLY A 36 -0.79 16.67 13.85
C GLY A 36 -1.24 15.71 12.73
N LEU A 37 -0.36 14.83 12.26
CA LEU A 37 -0.64 13.86 11.23
C LEU A 37 -1.25 12.57 11.79
N ILE A 38 -0.98 12.27 13.05
CA ILE A 38 -1.52 11.12 13.79
C ILE A 38 -2.25 11.66 15.04
N MET A 39 -3.41 11.10 15.31
CA MET A 39 -4.17 11.33 16.53
C MET A 39 -3.94 10.15 17.48
N LYS A 40 -3.67 10.44 18.74
CA LYS A 40 -3.50 9.46 19.82
C LYS A 40 -4.61 9.61 20.84
N ALA A 41 -5.17 8.52 21.31
CA ALA A 41 -6.24 8.50 22.31
C ALA A 41 -6.17 7.26 23.19
N ASP A 42 -6.76 7.33 24.37
CA ASP A 42 -6.82 6.23 25.32
C ASP A 42 -8.11 5.40 25.16
N THR A 43 -9.10 5.93 24.45
CA THR A 43 -10.34 5.21 24.10
C THR A 43 -10.66 5.34 22.61
N ILE A 44 -11.49 4.41 22.10
CA ILE A 44 -11.94 4.44 20.71
C ILE A 44 -12.87 5.64 20.46
N GLU A 45 -13.71 5.97 21.44
CA GLU A 45 -14.62 7.11 21.38
C GLU A 45 -13.87 8.44 21.33
N GLU A 46 -12.83 8.60 22.15
CA GLU A 46 -11.94 9.77 22.12
C GLU A 46 -11.18 9.86 20.79
N LEU A 47 -10.71 8.72 20.27
CA LEU A 47 -10.06 8.66 18.96
C LEU A 47 -11.03 9.13 17.88
N ALA A 48 -12.28 8.66 17.89
CA ALA A 48 -13.30 9.08 16.95
C ALA A 48 -13.54 10.59 16.98
N ASP A 49 -13.59 11.19 18.19
CA ASP A 49 -13.73 12.65 18.34
C ASP A 49 -12.54 13.39 17.75
N LYS A 50 -11.30 12.98 18.08
CA LYS A 50 -10.07 13.57 17.55
C LYS A 50 -9.96 13.44 16.02
N MET A 51 -10.50 12.38 15.47
CA MET A 51 -10.58 12.17 14.01
C MET A 51 -11.75 12.92 13.35
N GLY A 52 -12.54 13.67 14.11
CA GLY A 52 -13.64 14.50 13.61
C GLY A 52 -14.91 13.75 13.25
N PHE A 53 -15.08 12.52 13.73
CA PHE A 53 -16.34 11.81 13.57
C PHE A 53 -17.41 12.41 14.51
N THR A 54 -18.63 12.54 14.02
CA THR A 54 -19.76 13.07 14.79
C THR A 54 -21.04 12.26 14.54
N GLY A 55 -21.94 12.26 15.51
CA GLY A 55 -23.25 11.61 15.38
C GLY A 55 -23.16 10.16 14.94
N ALA A 56 -23.97 9.78 13.96
CA ALA A 56 -24.03 8.41 13.46
C ALA A 56 -22.71 7.88 12.90
N ASP A 57 -21.82 8.74 12.37
CA ASP A 57 -20.51 8.30 11.85
C ASP A 57 -19.59 7.87 13.01
N LYS A 58 -19.67 8.56 14.16
CA LYS A 58 -18.95 8.17 15.38
C LYS A 58 -19.47 6.82 15.91
N ASP A 59 -20.79 6.67 16.01
CA ASP A 59 -21.41 5.43 16.47
C ASP A 59 -21.03 4.24 15.57
N ASN A 60 -21.06 4.44 14.26
CA ASN A 60 -20.66 3.43 13.28
C ASN A 60 -19.18 3.07 13.39
N PHE A 61 -18.29 4.04 13.64
CA PHE A 61 -16.87 3.79 13.83
C PHE A 61 -16.63 2.91 15.07
N VAL A 62 -17.21 3.28 16.19
CA VAL A 62 -17.10 2.52 17.46
C VAL A 62 -17.66 1.11 17.30
N ALA A 63 -18.85 0.98 16.71
CA ALA A 63 -19.48 -0.32 16.44
C ALA A 63 -18.62 -1.19 15.48
N THR A 64 -17.99 -0.59 14.48
CA THR A 64 -17.10 -1.31 13.55
C THR A 64 -15.87 -1.86 14.26
N VAL A 65 -15.25 -1.09 15.17
CA VAL A 65 -14.12 -1.59 15.98
C VAL A 65 -14.57 -2.71 16.92
N ALA A 66 -15.72 -2.59 17.56
CA ALA A 66 -16.29 -3.64 18.39
C ALA A 66 -16.54 -4.91 17.57
N ARG A 67 -17.18 -4.78 16.41
CA ARG A 67 -17.44 -5.92 15.49
C ARG A 67 -16.13 -6.58 15.04
N TYR A 68 -15.10 -5.80 14.70
CA TYR A 68 -13.80 -6.36 14.31
C TYR A 68 -13.15 -7.17 15.44
N ASN A 69 -13.28 -6.71 16.69
CA ASN A 69 -12.81 -7.44 17.85
C ASN A 69 -13.57 -8.77 18.08
N GLU A 70 -14.88 -8.81 17.79
CA GLU A 70 -15.66 -10.05 17.81
C GLU A 70 -15.17 -11.06 16.75
N LEU A 71 -14.89 -10.58 15.53
CA LEU A 71 -14.35 -11.41 14.45
C LEU A 71 -12.96 -11.96 14.80
N TYR A 72 -12.15 -11.16 15.49
CA TYR A 72 -10.87 -11.62 16.04
C TYR A 72 -11.09 -12.73 17.08
N ASP A 73 -12.03 -12.59 18.01
CA ASP A 73 -12.31 -13.61 19.02
C ASP A 73 -12.78 -14.93 18.42
N LYS A 74 -13.59 -14.85 17.36
CA LYS A 74 -14.04 -16.01 16.59
C LYS A 74 -12.92 -16.64 15.75
N GLN A 75 -11.80 -15.93 15.54
CA GLN A 75 -10.75 -16.29 14.58
C GLN A 75 -11.31 -16.57 13.18
N ASN A 76 -12.36 -15.88 12.82
CA ASN A 76 -13.05 -15.99 11.54
C ASN A 76 -13.68 -14.66 11.16
N ASP A 77 -13.24 -14.10 10.06
CA ASP A 77 -13.82 -12.87 9.48
C ASP A 77 -14.98 -13.26 8.55
N GLU A 78 -16.19 -13.27 9.12
CA GLU A 78 -17.42 -13.57 8.39
C GLU A 78 -17.84 -12.44 7.44
N ASP A 79 -17.30 -11.22 7.63
CA ASP A 79 -17.72 -10.02 6.91
C ASP A 79 -16.91 -9.82 5.61
N PHE A 80 -15.59 -10.08 5.63
CA PHE A 80 -14.68 -9.82 4.51
C PHE A 80 -13.72 -10.98 4.19
N GLY A 81 -13.75 -12.07 4.95
CA GLY A 81 -12.92 -13.25 4.71
C GLY A 81 -11.42 -13.04 4.96
N LYS A 82 -11.05 -12.10 5.84
CA LYS A 82 -9.65 -11.89 6.22
C LYS A 82 -9.11 -13.13 6.93
N PRO A 83 -7.97 -13.70 6.50
CA PRO A 83 -7.40 -14.87 7.15
C PRO A 83 -7.18 -14.68 8.65
N ALA A 84 -7.50 -15.68 9.46
CA ALA A 84 -7.39 -15.63 10.93
C ALA A 84 -6.00 -15.22 11.41
N SER A 85 -4.95 -15.71 10.74
CA SER A 85 -3.54 -15.35 11.04
C SER A 85 -3.20 -13.86 10.84
N ARG A 86 -4.08 -13.08 10.22
CA ARG A 86 -3.95 -11.65 9.99
C ARG A 86 -4.92 -10.81 10.80
N LEU A 87 -5.78 -11.44 11.60
CA LEU A 87 -6.63 -10.73 12.54
C LEU A 87 -5.80 -10.32 13.77
N SER A 88 -6.02 -9.13 14.28
CA SER A 88 -5.40 -8.61 15.50
C SER A 88 -6.41 -7.77 16.27
N ALA A 89 -6.52 -7.97 17.58
CA ALA A 89 -7.48 -7.23 18.39
C ALA A 89 -7.09 -5.76 18.52
N ILE A 90 -8.08 -4.87 18.50
CA ILE A 90 -7.94 -3.43 18.75
C ILE A 90 -8.55 -3.12 20.13
N ARG A 91 -7.81 -3.43 21.22
CA ARG A 91 -8.35 -3.37 22.59
C ARG A 91 -7.47 -2.68 23.61
N THR A 92 -6.21 -2.49 23.30
CA THR A 92 -5.23 -1.96 24.26
C THR A 92 -4.80 -0.58 23.86
N ALA A 93 -4.99 0.38 24.75
CA ALA A 93 -4.49 1.74 24.57
C ALA A 93 -2.94 1.79 24.61
N PRO A 94 -2.33 2.84 24.06
CA PRO A 94 -2.97 3.92 23.32
C PRO A 94 -3.41 3.51 21.92
N PHE A 95 -4.48 4.13 21.44
CA PHE A 95 -4.97 3.97 20.07
C PHE A 95 -4.47 5.10 19.19
N TYR A 96 -4.18 4.79 17.95
CA TYR A 96 -3.69 5.76 16.97
C TYR A 96 -4.59 5.77 15.73
N GLY A 97 -4.84 6.96 15.20
CA GLY A 97 -5.57 7.15 13.95
C GLY A 97 -4.88 8.16 13.07
N CYS A 98 -5.01 8.03 11.76
CA CYS A 98 -4.51 9.00 10.79
C CYS A 98 -5.47 9.14 9.61
N TRP A 99 -5.38 10.29 8.94
CA TRP A 99 -6.08 10.50 7.69
C TRP A 99 -5.30 9.86 6.54
N LEU A 100 -5.99 9.04 5.75
CA LEU A 100 -5.42 8.47 4.53
C LEU A 100 -5.96 9.22 3.32
N GLY A 101 -5.07 9.81 2.57
CA GLY A 101 -5.34 10.38 1.26
C GLY A 101 -5.05 9.39 0.13
N ALA A 102 -5.59 9.67 -1.05
CA ALA A 102 -5.16 8.98 -2.26
C ALA A 102 -3.75 9.43 -2.63
N SER A 103 -2.87 8.48 -2.84
CA SER A 103 -1.52 8.72 -3.37
C SER A 103 -1.21 7.74 -4.48
N LEU A 104 -0.40 8.16 -5.44
CA LEU A 104 0.09 7.31 -6.51
C LEU A 104 1.48 6.80 -6.14
N LEU A 105 1.59 5.51 -5.84
CA LEU A 105 2.86 4.87 -5.56
C LEU A 105 3.61 4.53 -6.85
N CYS A 106 2.90 3.94 -7.80
CA CYS A 106 3.46 3.56 -9.11
C CYS A 106 2.33 3.43 -10.13
N SER A 107 2.69 3.46 -11.42
CA SER A 107 1.76 3.13 -12.49
C SER A 107 1.75 1.62 -12.73
N MET A 108 0.57 0.99 -12.72
CA MET A 108 0.41 -0.42 -13.11
C MET A 108 0.21 -0.55 -14.62
N GLN A 109 -0.34 0.48 -15.23
CA GLN A 109 -0.44 0.61 -16.68
C GLN A 109 0.57 1.65 -17.14
N GLY A 110 1.13 1.45 -18.29
CA GLY A 110 2.08 2.36 -18.89
C GLY A 110 2.00 2.23 -20.41
N ILE A 111 3.03 2.70 -21.07
CA ILE A 111 3.14 2.59 -22.52
C ILE A 111 3.34 1.11 -22.88
N SER A 112 2.52 0.61 -23.80
CA SER A 112 2.67 -0.77 -24.33
C SER A 112 4.04 -0.95 -24.94
N ILE A 113 4.70 -2.06 -24.62
CA ILE A 113 6.02 -2.40 -25.11
C ILE A 113 6.05 -3.77 -25.78
N THR A 114 7.04 -3.98 -26.63
CA THR A 114 7.40 -5.29 -27.19
C THR A 114 8.19 -6.10 -26.17
N GLU A 115 8.46 -7.37 -26.47
CA GLU A 115 9.39 -8.20 -25.70
C GLU A 115 10.81 -7.60 -25.63
N SER A 116 11.21 -6.81 -26.63
CA SER A 116 12.48 -6.10 -26.68
C SER A 116 12.44 -4.74 -25.98
N CYS A 117 11.36 -4.42 -25.25
CA CYS A 117 11.14 -3.16 -24.55
C CYS A 117 10.98 -1.93 -25.45
N GLN A 118 10.74 -2.09 -26.76
CA GLN A 118 10.37 -0.98 -27.63
C GLN A 118 8.92 -0.56 -27.38
N ALA A 119 8.68 0.75 -27.37
CA ALA A 119 7.32 1.27 -27.31
C ALA A 119 6.53 0.86 -28.55
N LYS A 120 5.24 0.64 -28.37
CA LYS A 120 4.30 0.38 -29.47
C LYS A 120 3.46 1.62 -29.76
N ASP A 121 3.17 1.83 -31.04
CA ASP A 121 2.24 2.84 -31.52
C ASP A 121 0.76 2.40 -31.34
N SER A 122 -0.17 3.23 -31.84
CA SER A 122 -1.61 2.94 -31.81
C SER A 122 -2.04 1.72 -32.64
N ASN A 123 -1.19 1.26 -33.56
CA ASN A 123 -1.42 0.08 -34.39
C ASN A 123 -0.76 -1.19 -33.81
N ASN A 124 -0.20 -1.09 -32.59
CA ASN A 124 0.63 -2.12 -31.94
C ASN A 124 1.98 -2.40 -32.62
N GLU A 125 2.46 -1.51 -33.50
CA GLU A 125 3.74 -1.65 -34.17
C GLU A 125 4.86 -1.02 -33.35
N PRO A 126 6.07 -1.61 -33.34
CA PRO A 126 7.21 -1.05 -32.63
C PRO A 126 7.63 0.30 -33.17
N ILE A 127 7.82 1.28 -32.29
CA ILE A 127 8.41 2.57 -32.64
C ILE A 127 9.95 2.42 -32.68
N PRO A 128 10.59 2.54 -33.85
CA PRO A 128 12.05 2.35 -33.96
C PRO A 128 12.82 3.34 -33.07
N GLY A 129 13.78 2.82 -32.31
CA GLY A 129 14.65 3.63 -31.46
C GLY A 129 14.05 4.10 -30.14
N LEU A 130 12.75 3.84 -29.86
CA LEU A 130 12.11 4.24 -28.61
C LEU A 130 11.97 3.02 -27.68
N TYR A 131 12.73 3.02 -26.57
CA TYR A 131 12.72 1.98 -25.56
C TYR A 131 12.14 2.52 -24.24
N ILE A 132 11.30 1.73 -23.58
CA ILE A 132 10.64 2.11 -22.33
C ILE A 132 10.91 1.04 -21.27
N THR A 133 11.39 1.48 -20.11
CA THR A 133 11.65 0.61 -18.95
C THR A 133 11.09 1.22 -17.65
N GLY A 134 11.14 0.47 -16.57
CA GLY A 134 10.65 0.94 -15.28
C GLY A 134 9.12 1.05 -15.22
N ASP A 135 8.62 1.94 -14.37
CA ASP A 135 7.18 2.09 -14.14
C ASP A 135 6.42 2.67 -15.33
N MET A 136 7.11 3.30 -16.27
CA MET A 136 6.50 3.77 -17.51
C MET A 136 6.19 2.65 -18.49
N SER A 137 6.85 1.49 -18.40
CA SER A 137 6.57 0.34 -19.26
C SER A 137 5.30 -0.38 -18.78
N GLY A 138 4.32 -0.49 -19.66
CA GLY A 138 3.04 -1.14 -19.38
C GLY A 138 3.03 -2.64 -19.59
N SER A 139 1.85 -3.23 -19.42
CA SER A 139 1.53 -4.63 -19.73
C SER A 139 2.20 -5.70 -18.87
N PHE A 140 2.94 -5.33 -17.84
CA PHE A 140 3.56 -6.28 -16.91
C PHE A 140 2.66 -6.60 -15.70
N PHE A 141 2.12 -5.58 -15.06
CA PHE A 141 1.17 -5.71 -13.97
C PHE A 141 -0.24 -5.43 -14.48
N GLN A 142 -0.94 -6.44 -14.97
CA GLN A 142 -2.32 -6.27 -15.41
C GLN A 142 -3.27 -6.32 -14.21
N ASN A 143 -4.05 -5.26 -14.01
CA ASN A 143 -5.14 -5.15 -13.03
C ASN A 143 -4.77 -5.36 -11.55
N ASN A 144 -3.57 -5.79 -11.23
CA ASN A 144 -3.14 -6.03 -9.87
C ASN A 144 -1.63 -5.88 -9.71
N TYR A 145 -1.19 -5.26 -8.62
CA TYR A 145 0.21 -5.19 -8.25
C TYR A 145 0.55 -6.39 -7.35
N PRO A 146 1.31 -7.38 -7.81
CA PRO A 146 1.58 -8.59 -7.03
C PRO A 146 2.54 -8.28 -5.88
N CYS A 147 2.00 -8.25 -4.67
CA CYS A 147 2.79 -8.12 -3.43
C CYS A 147 3.37 -9.45 -2.94
N VAL A 148 3.15 -10.56 -3.67
CA VAL A 148 3.55 -11.92 -3.25
C VAL A 148 5.06 -12.11 -3.30
N MET A 149 5.73 -11.42 -4.24
CA MET A 149 7.18 -11.43 -4.38
C MET A 149 7.73 -10.01 -4.21
N GLY A 150 8.34 -9.75 -3.07
CA GLY A 150 9.03 -8.48 -2.82
C GLY A 150 10.13 -8.24 -3.85
N GLY A 151 10.26 -6.99 -4.31
CA GLY A 151 11.30 -6.59 -5.26
C GLY A 151 11.01 -6.83 -6.75
N THR A 152 9.85 -7.41 -7.11
CA THR A 152 9.49 -7.70 -8.51
C THR A 152 9.56 -6.46 -9.40
N ALA A 153 9.07 -5.31 -8.97
CA ALA A 153 9.13 -4.07 -9.76
C ALA A 153 10.57 -3.61 -10.00
N CYS A 154 11.41 -3.63 -8.96
CA CYS A 154 12.82 -3.27 -9.07
C CYS A 154 13.57 -4.27 -9.97
N GLY A 155 13.35 -5.56 -9.78
CA GLY A 155 13.94 -6.62 -10.60
C GLY A 155 13.57 -6.47 -12.07
N ARG A 156 12.29 -6.22 -12.36
CA ARG A 156 11.82 -5.92 -13.71
C ARG A 156 12.54 -4.72 -14.32
N THR A 157 12.61 -3.63 -13.59
CA THR A 157 13.25 -2.40 -14.06
C THR A 157 14.70 -2.65 -14.47
N LEU A 158 15.48 -3.30 -13.61
CA LEU A 158 16.89 -3.64 -13.91
C LEU A 158 17.02 -4.59 -15.10
N THR A 159 16.21 -5.66 -15.11
CA THR A 159 16.25 -6.66 -16.18
C THR A 159 15.90 -6.06 -17.54
N PHE A 160 14.84 -5.25 -17.60
CA PHE A 160 14.41 -4.61 -18.83
C PHE A 160 15.37 -3.53 -19.29
N ALA A 161 16.00 -2.79 -18.40
CA ALA A 161 17.04 -1.82 -18.75
C ALA A 161 18.26 -2.52 -19.38
N ILE A 162 18.73 -3.61 -18.78
CA ILE A 162 19.85 -4.41 -19.34
C ILE A 162 19.45 -4.98 -20.71
N LYS A 163 18.24 -5.55 -20.82
CA LYS A 163 17.74 -6.10 -22.09
C LYS A 163 17.68 -5.03 -23.18
N SER A 164 17.14 -3.86 -22.88
CA SER A 164 17.05 -2.73 -23.83
C SER A 164 18.42 -2.29 -24.32
N ILE A 165 19.41 -2.19 -23.42
CA ILE A 165 20.79 -1.80 -23.79
C ILE A 165 21.43 -2.87 -24.66
N LYS A 166 21.27 -4.16 -24.33
CA LYS A 166 21.78 -5.27 -25.16
C LYS A 166 21.17 -5.23 -26.56
N GLN A 167 19.87 -5.01 -26.65
CA GLN A 167 19.15 -4.87 -27.92
C GLN A 167 19.72 -3.71 -28.76
N MET A 168 19.84 -2.52 -28.15
CA MET A 168 20.38 -1.34 -28.84
C MET A 168 21.82 -1.53 -29.31
N ALA A 169 22.62 -2.30 -28.58
CA ALA A 169 24.00 -2.60 -28.89
C ALA A 169 24.18 -3.81 -29.84
N GLY A 170 23.11 -4.47 -30.25
CA GLY A 170 23.19 -5.68 -31.06
C GLY A 170 23.79 -6.90 -30.32
N LEU A 171 23.71 -6.93 -28.98
CA LEU A 171 24.33 -7.95 -28.10
C LEU A 171 23.30 -8.97 -27.58
N GLU A 172 22.22 -9.23 -28.32
CA GLU A 172 21.12 -10.05 -27.84
C GLU A 172 21.47 -11.53 -27.58
N ASN A 173 22.54 -11.99 -28.15
CA ASN A 173 22.97 -13.40 -28.07
C ASN A 173 24.20 -13.62 -27.19
N VAL A 174 24.52 -12.68 -26.30
CA VAL A 174 25.67 -12.76 -25.39
C VAL A 174 25.22 -12.86 -23.94
#